data_c19f4365541df0e089541449427457d1
#
_entry.id   c19f4365541df0e089541449427457d1
#
_cell.length_a   1.000
_cell.length_b   1.000
_cell.length_c   1.000
_cell.angle_alpha   90.00
_cell.angle_beta   90.00
_cell.angle_gamma   90.00
#
_symmetry.space_group_name_H-M   'P 1'
#
loop_
_entity.id
_entity.type
_entity.pdbx_description
1 polymer ?
#
loop_
_entity_poly.entity_id
_entity_poly.type
_entity_poly.pdbx_seq_one_letter_code
_entity_poly.pdbx_strand_id
1 'polypeptide(L)'
;GVDFGYIHYQTTLQKAGKQKLVIQDLRDYAVILIDGKQVASLDRRYNQNSVTLNVSKTPATLEILVENTGRVNYGPDILFNRKGITSQVLWGNEKLAGWSITPLPLYKEKVSEMEFGETIKGVPAFHKGTFTVEKKGDCFVDMSQWGKGAVWVNGKSLGRFWNIGPQQTLYLPAPWLKEGENEIV
;
A
#
# COMPACT_ATOMS: atom_id res chain seq x y z
N GLY A 1 -7.71 -15.73 -3.26
CA GLY A 1 -6.89 -14.63 -3.75
C GLY A 1 -7.33 -13.31 -3.12
N VAL A 2 -6.51 -12.28 -3.22
CA VAL A 2 -6.84 -10.92 -2.78
C VAL A 2 -7.10 -10.08 -4.02
N ASP A 3 -8.32 -9.61 -4.17
CA ASP A 3 -8.71 -8.84 -5.36
C ASP A 3 -8.41 -7.34 -5.21
N PHE A 4 -8.37 -6.88 -3.96
CA PHE A 4 -8.19 -5.48 -3.59
C PHE A 4 -7.32 -5.37 -2.34
N GLY A 5 -6.36 -4.44 -2.33
CA GLY A 5 -5.50 -4.19 -1.20
C GLY A 5 -4.02 -4.39 -1.50
N TYR A 6 -3.30 -4.86 -0.50
CA TYR A 6 -1.86 -5.03 -0.53
C TYR A 6 -1.46 -6.49 -0.26
N ILE A 7 -0.24 -6.82 -0.62
CA ILE A 7 0.43 -8.05 -0.19
C ILE A 7 1.74 -7.63 0.47
N HIS A 8 1.95 -8.06 1.70
CA HIS A 8 3.17 -7.87 2.45
C HIS A 8 4.07 -9.10 2.30
N TYR A 9 5.28 -8.88 1.83
CA TYR A 9 6.35 -9.87 1.71
C TYR A 9 7.43 -9.55 2.70
N GLN A 10 7.89 -10.53 3.45
CA GLN A 10 8.96 -10.36 4.44
C GLN A 10 9.98 -11.48 4.30
N THR A 11 11.27 -11.14 4.36
CA THR A 11 12.39 -12.10 4.46
C THR A 11 13.57 -11.46 5.18
N THR A 12 14.62 -12.24 5.42
CA THR A 12 15.83 -11.79 6.10
C THR A 12 17.00 -11.67 5.13
N LEU A 13 17.65 -10.51 5.14
CA LEU A 13 18.90 -10.28 4.44
C LEU A 13 20.08 -10.74 5.29
N GLN A 14 20.96 -11.56 4.71
CA GLN A 14 22.16 -12.09 5.37
C GLN A 14 23.44 -11.39 4.91
N LYS A 15 23.37 -10.53 3.88
CA LYS A 15 24.53 -9.85 3.31
C LYS A 15 24.36 -8.34 3.47
N ALA A 16 25.28 -7.74 4.21
CA ALA A 16 25.37 -6.30 4.42
C ALA A 16 26.05 -5.59 3.24
N GLY A 17 26.10 -4.27 3.34
CA GLY A 17 26.75 -3.39 2.36
C GLY A 17 25.82 -2.90 1.27
N LYS A 18 26.40 -2.29 0.27
CA LYS A 18 25.68 -1.72 -0.88
C LYS A 18 25.34 -2.81 -1.88
N GLN A 19 24.06 -3.10 -2.03
CA GLN A 19 23.54 -4.13 -2.94
C GLN A 19 22.39 -3.60 -3.77
N LYS A 20 22.18 -4.19 -4.95
CA LYS A 20 21.01 -3.93 -5.78
C LYS A 20 19.90 -4.91 -5.43
N LEU A 21 18.75 -4.39 -4.95
CA LEU A 21 17.51 -5.14 -4.86
C LEU A 21 16.84 -5.12 -6.22
N VAL A 22 16.49 -6.29 -6.76
CA VAL A 22 15.78 -6.43 -8.04
C VAL A 22 14.52 -7.26 -7.82
N ILE A 23 13.37 -6.70 -8.15
CA ILE A 23 12.09 -7.40 -8.19
C ILE A 23 11.77 -7.63 -9.67
N GLN A 24 12.05 -8.82 -10.19
CA GLN A 24 12.01 -9.07 -11.63
C GLN A 24 10.66 -8.83 -12.30
N ASP A 25 9.57 -9.14 -11.61
CA ASP A 25 8.21 -8.85 -12.08
C ASP A 25 7.37 -8.29 -10.95
N LEU A 26 7.46 -6.98 -10.76
CA LEU A 26 6.66 -6.21 -9.80
C LEU A 26 5.31 -5.85 -10.41
N ARG A 27 4.22 -6.13 -9.70
CA ARG A 27 2.85 -5.81 -10.12
C ARG A 27 2.00 -5.29 -8.95
N ASP A 28 1.93 -3.94 -8.69
CA ASP A 28 2.36 -2.87 -9.62
C ASP A 28 3.25 -1.84 -8.92
N TYR A 29 2.95 -1.48 -7.65
CA TYR A 29 3.66 -0.47 -6.87
C TYR A 29 4.18 -1.11 -5.58
N ALA A 30 5.44 -0.89 -5.25
CA ALA A 30 6.06 -1.44 -4.05
C ALA A 30 6.62 -0.34 -3.15
N VAL A 31 6.36 -0.47 -1.85
CA VAL A 31 7.09 0.24 -0.79
C VAL A 31 8.07 -0.76 -0.17
N ILE A 32 9.33 -0.36 -0.04
CA ILE A 32 10.41 -1.19 0.47
C ILE A 32 10.86 -0.66 1.81
N LEU A 33 10.89 -1.54 2.82
CA LEU A 33 11.35 -1.23 4.15
C LEU A 33 12.54 -2.13 4.52
N ILE A 34 13.45 -1.58 5.30
CA ILE A 34 14.53 -2.31 5.96
C ILE A 34 14.42 -2.04 7.46
N ASP A 35 14.29 -3.11 8.25
CA ASP A 35 14.11 -3.04 9.70
C ASP A 35 13.00 -2.04 10.11
N GLY A 36 11.85 -2.11 9.41
CA GLY A 36 10.67 -1.27 9.64
C GLY A 36 10.79 0.18 9.15
N LYS A 37 11.89 0.56 8.49
CA LYS A 37 12.06 1.92 7.93
C LYS A 37 11.89 1.90 6.42
N GLN A 38 11.04 2.76 5.89
CA GLN A 38 10.90 2.92 4.46
C GLN A 38 12.18 3.49 3.85
N VAL A 39 12.73 2.78 2.87
CA VAL A 39 13.99 3.13 2.20
C VAL A 39 13.82 3.44 0.72
N ALA A 40 12.75 2.95 0.09
CA ALA A 40 12.45 3.20 -1.31
C ALA A 40 11.00 2.91 -1.66
N SER A 41 10.59 3.35 -2.85
CA SER A 41 9.41 2.85 -3.55
C SER A 41 9.76 2.57 -5.01
N LEU A 42 9.06 1.60 -5.61
CA LEU A 42 9.21 1.23 -7.02
C LEU A 42 7.85 1.29 -7.69
N ASP A 43 7.80 1.88 -8.87
CA ASP A 43 6.59 2.07 -9.64
C ASP A 43 6.74 1.45 -11.04
N ARG A 44 5.95 0.42 -11.30
CA ARG A 44 5.97 -0.29 -12.58
C ARG A 44 5.64 0.61 -13.78
N ARG A 45 4.87 1.67 -13.59
CA ARG A 45 4.53 2.61 -14.68
C ARG A 45 5.76 3.27 -15.28
N TYR A 46 6.83 3.41 -14.49
CA TYR A 46 8.12 3.96 -14.90
C TYR A 46 9.17 2.87 -15.15
N ASN A 47 8.77 1.61 -15.30
CA ASN A 47 9.65 0.44 -15.44
C ASN A 47 10.64 0.28 -14.27
N GLN A 48 10.29 0.79 -13.10
CA GLN A 48 11.09 0.66 -11.89
C GLN A 48 10.90 -0.73 -11.30
N ASN A 49 11.92 -1.54 -11.37
CA ASN A 49 11.94 -2.89 -10.81
C ASN A 49 13.16 -3.13 -9.90
N SER A 50 13.97 -2.13 -9.67
CA SER A 50 15.19 -2.28 -8.87
C SER A 50 15.61 -0.98 -8.20
N VAL A 51 16.33 -1.13 -7.08
CA VAL A 51 16.91 -0.02 -6.33
C VAL A 51 18.22 -0.48 -5.67
N THR A 52 19.18 0.42 -5.57
CA THR A 52 20.42 0.17 -4.82
C THR A 52 20.24 0.66 -3.38
N LEU A 53 20.41 -0.24 -2.43
CA LEU A 53 20.27 0.01 -1.00
C LEU A 53 21.58 -0.29 -0.28
N ASN A 54 21.79 0.36 0.86
CA ASN A 54 22.92 0.07 1.74
C ASN A 54 22.40 -0.44 3.08
N VAL A 55 22.69 -1.70 3.39
CA VAL A 55 22.33 -2.36 4.66
C VAL A 55 23.56 -2.37 5.54
N SER A 56 23.52 -1.63 6.66
CA SER A 56 24.68 -1.43 7.51
C SER A 56 25.03 -2.64 8.37
N LYS A 57 24.05 -3.47 8.69
CA LYS A 57 24.22 -4.68 9.55
C LYS A 57 23.29 -5.79 9.08
N THR A 58 23.68 -7.03 9.42
CA THR A 58 22.85 -8.24 9.21
C THR A 58 22.84 -9.09 10.49
N PRO A 59 21.80 -9.91 10.69
CA PRO A 59 20.62 -10.04 9.84
C PRO A 59 19.78 -8.77 9.84
N ALA A 60 19.19 -8.44 8.70
CA ALA A 60 18.25 -7.32 8.57
C ALA A 60 16.92 -7.81 7.97
N THR A 61 15.82 -7.25 8.39
CA THR A 61 14.50 -7.57 7.87
C THR A 61 14.22 -6.76 6.61
N LEU A 62 14.01 -7.44 5.49
CA LEU A 62 13.49 -6.83 4.27
C LEU A 62 11.99 -7.02 4.22
N GLU A 63 11.25 -5.92 4.07
CA GLU A 63 9.82 -5.93 3.85
C GLU A 63 9.49 -5.25 2.52
N ILE A 64 8.56 -5.83 1.76
CA ILE A 64 8.07 -5.28 0.50
C ILE A 64 6.55 -5.28 0.54
N LEU A 65 5.95 -4.09 0.63
CA LEU A 65 4.51 -3.92 0.59
C LEU A 65 4.10 -3.60 -0.85
N VAL A 66 3.41 -4.54 -1.49
CA VAL A 66 3.00 -4.42 -2.91
C VAL A 66 1.53 -4.10 -3.01
N GLU A 67 1.21 -3.02 -3.72
CA GLU A 67 -0.15 -2.65 -4.04
C GLU A 67 -0.59 -3.21 -5.39
N ASN A 68 -1.79 -3.77 -5.41
CA ASN A 68 -2.53 -4.08 -6.62
C ASN A 68 -3.27 -2.81 -7.08
N THR A 69 -2.77 -2.14 -8.12
CA THR A 69 -3.38 -0.91 -8.64
C THR A 69 -4.59 -1.14 -9.56
N GLY A 70 -4.98 -2.38 -9.73
CA GLY A 70 -6.09 -2.81 -10.59
C GLY A 70 -5.63 -3.74 -11.70
N ARG A 71 -6.58 -4.40 -12.34
CA ARG A 71 -6.33 -5.33 -13.44
C ARG A 71 -6.74 -4.70 -14.77
N VAL A 72 -6.15 -5.18 -15.85
CA VAL A 72 -6.60 -4.82 -17.19
C VAL A 72 -8.03 -5.30 -17.41
N ASN A 73 -8.84 -4.50 -18.07
CA ASN A 73 -10.25 -4.79 -18.34
C ASN A 73 -10.52 -5.20 -19.80
N TYR A 74 -9.48 -5.17 -20.62
CA TYR A 74 -9.58 -5.51 -22.06
C TYR A 74 -8.27 -6.12 -22.56
N GLY A 75 -8.38 -7.00 -23.56
CA GLY A 75 -7.26 -7.59 -24.28
C GLY A 75 -6.89 -9.00 -23.86
N PRO A 76 -5.92 -9.63 -24.53
CA PRO A 76 -5.56 -11.04 -24.32
C PRO A 76 -4.93 -11.31 -22.93
N ASP A 77 -4.39 -10.27 -22.30
CA ASP A 77 -3.70 -10.41 -21.02
C ASP A 77 -4.62 -10.49 -19.78
N ILE A 78 -5.95 -10.35 -19.96
CA ILE A 78 -6.91 -10.39 -18.83
C ILE A 78 -6.72 -11.63 -17.95
N LEU A 79 -6.59 -12.81 -18.57
CA LEU A 79 -6.44 -14.09 -17.87
C LEU A 79 -5.10 -14.25 -17.16
N PHE A 80 -4.08 -13.51 -17.60
CA PHE A 80 -2.71 -13.63 -17.13
C PHE A 80 -2.24 -12.43 -16.29
N ASN A 81 -3.14 -11.46 -16.03
CA ASN A 81 -2.83 -10.25 -15.27
C ASN A 81 -2.73 -10.53 -13.77
N ARG A 82 -1.74 -11.32 -13.38
CA ARG A 82 -1.43 -11.60 -11.96
C ARG A 82 -0.89 -10.35 -11.28
N LYS A 83 -1.06 -10.28 -9.95
CA LYS A 83 -0.63 -9.16 -9.09
C LYS A 83 0.29 -9.65 -7.97
N GLY A 84 1.05 -8.72 -7.41
CA GLY A 84 2.09 -9.00 -6.43
C GLY A 84 3.46 -9.14 -7.06
N ILE A 85 4.33 -9.93 -6.46
CA ILE A 85 5.63 -10.32 -7.01
C ILE A 85 5.45 -11.67 -7.70
N THR A 86 5.49 -11.68 -9.03
CA THR A 86 5.16 -12.87 -9.83
C THR A 86 6.40 -13.59 -10.39
N SER A 87 7.60 -13.11 -10.03
CA SER A 87 8.88 -13.73 -10.33
C SER A 87 9.80 -13.64 -9.12
N GLN A 88 11.10 -13.80 -9.32
CA GLN A 88 12.06 -13.81 -8.23
C GLN A 88 12.49 -12.40 -7.78
N VAL A 89 12.97 -12.33 -6.54
CA VAL A 89 13.61 -11.15 -5.96
C VAL A 89 15.09 -11.48 -5.73
N LEU A 90 15.95 -10.57 -6.16
CA LEU A 90 17.40 -10.72 -6.02
C LEU A 90 17.95 -9.65 -5.07
N TRP A 91 18.93 -10.03 -4.25
CA TRP A 91 19.78 -9.15 -3.46
C TRP A 91 21.22 -9.28 -3.95
N GLY A 92 21.68 -8.28 -4.69
CA GLY A 92 22.85 -8.43 -5.54
C GLY A 92 22.61 -9.51 -6.61
N ASN A 93 23.40 -10.58 -6.58
CA ASN A 93 23.27 -11.73 -7.51
C ASN A 93 22.55 -12.94 -6.87
N GLU A 94 22.14 -12.83 -5.60
CA GLU A 94 21.55 -13.93 -4.85
C GLU A 94 20.03 -13.88 -4.89
N LYS A 95 19.39 -15.00 -5.21
CA LYS A 95 17.93 -15.13 -5.13
C LYS A 95 17.51 -15.20 -3.66
N LEU A 96 16.64 -14.29 -3.26
CA LEU A 96 16.04 -14.33 -1.93
C LEU A 96 14.99 -15.43 -1.80
N ALA A 97 14.97 -16.07 -0.64
CA ALA A 97 14.06 -17.16 -0.28
C ALA A 97 13.56 -16.97 1.16
N GLY A 98 12.79 -17.94 1.67
CA GLY A 98 12.28 -17.88 3.05
C GLY A 98 11.26 -16.77 3.29
N TRP A 99 10.41 -16.51 2.30
CA TRP A 99 9.41 -15.46 2.35
C TRP A 99 8.23 -15.82 3.25
N SER A 100 7.89 -14.92 4.16
CA SER A 100 6.55 -14.81 4.74
C SER A 100 5.71 -13.91 3.84
N ILE A 101 4.51 -14.37 3.47
CA ILE A 101 3.62 -13.63 2.55
C ILE A 101 2.27 -13.46 3.21
N THR A 102 1.91 -12.22 3.53
CA THR A 102 0.67 -11.88 4.21
C THR A 102 -0.21 -11.04 3.30
N PRO A 103 -1.36 -11.54 2.85
CA PRO A 103 -2.36 -10.74 2.16
C PRO A 103 -2.99 -9.71 3.12
N LEU A 104 -3.10 -8.47 2.68
CA LEU A 104 -3.73 -7.37 3.40
C LEU A 104 -4.94 -6.85 2.61
N PRO A 105 -6.07 -7.57 2.62
CA PRO A 105 -7.27 -7.13 1.93
C PRO A 105 -7.86 -5.91 2.65
N LEU A 106 -8.25 -4.90 1.87
CA LEU A 106 -8.86 -3.67 2.39
C LEU A 106 -10.38 -3.78 2.44
N TYR A 107 -10.91 -4.92 2.90
CA TYR A 107 -12.35 -5.11 3.11
C TYR A 107 -12.79 -4.38 4.38
N LYS A 108 -14.04 -3.91 4.37
CA LYS A 108 -14.65 -3.16 5.48
C LYS A 108 -14.44 -3.87 6.83
N GLU A 109 -14.68 -5.18 6.86
CA GLU A 109 -14.60 -5.99 8.07
C GLU A 109 -13.18 -5.95 8.66
N LYS A 110 -12.17 -6.02 7.80
CA LYS A 110 -10.77 -5.98 8.23
C LYS A 110 -10.34 -4.59 8.72
N VAL A 111 -10.82 -3.53 8.09
CA VAL A 111 -10.53 -2.17 8.51
C VAL A 111 -11.21 -1.83 9.85
N SER A 112 -12.44 -2.31 10.06
CA SER A 112 -13.17 -2.07 11.31
C SER A 112 -12.64 -2.85 12.52
N GLU A 113 -11.92 -3.96 12.28
CA GLU A 113 -11.29 -4.79 13.32
C GLU A 113 -9.92 -4.25 13.77
N MET A 114 -9.38 -3.20 13.10
CA MET A 114 -8.06 -2.68 13.42
C MET A 114 -8.04 -1.94 14.77
N GLU A 115 -7.04 -2.24 15.57
CA GLU A 115 -6.71 -1.48 16.76
C GLU A 115 -5.77 -0.33 16.37
N PHE A 116 -6.05 0.86 16.90
CA PHE A 116 -5.27 2.06 16.63
C PHE A 116 -4.54 2.49 17.90
N GLY A 117 -3.26 2.76 17.77
CA GLY A 117 -2.38 3.23 18.83
C GLY A 117 -1.77 4.59 18.52
N GLU A 118 -0.50 4.77 18.89
CA GLU A 118 0.23 6.00 18.61
C GLU A 118 0.48 6.19 17.09
N THR A 119 0.52 7.46 16.67
CA THR A 119 0.79 7.81 15.28
C THR A 119 2.21 7.43 14.86
N ILE A 120 2.33 6.58 13.85
CA ILE A 120 3.60 6.22 13.23
C ILE A 120 3.81 7.09 11.99
N LYS A 121 5.02 7.63 11.83
CA LYS A 121 5.38 8.49 10.69
C LYS A 121 6.43 7.82 9.80
N GLY A 122 6.39 8.15 8.51
CA GLY A 122 7.43 7.74 7.55
C GLY A 122 7.34 6.29 7.08
N VAL A 123 6.24 5.61 7.34
CA VAL A 123 5.93 4.26 6.85
C VAL A 123 4.46 4.21 6.45
N PRO A 124 4.05 3.27 5.56
CA PRO A 124 2.62 3.02 5.32
C PRO A 124 1.91 2.65 6.60
N ALA A 125 0.84 3.37 6.93
CA ALA A 125 0.07 3.16 8.16
C ALA A 125 -1.41 3.49 7.93
N PHE A 126 -2.28 2.91 8.76
CA PHE A 126 -3.66 3.36 8.88
C PHE A 126 -3.74 4.49 9.90
N HIS A 127 -4.48 5.53 9.55
CA HIS A 127 -4.77 6.66 10.42
C HIS A 127 -6.27 6.73 10.66
N LYS A 128 -6.68 6.90 11.90
CA LYS A 128 -8.07 7.05 12.29
C LYS A 128 -8.29 8.42 12.93
N GLY A 129 -9.36 9.07 12.55
CA GLY A 129 -9.79 10.34 13.13
C GLY A 129 -11.30 10.47 13.12
N THR A 130 -11.78 11.58 13.72
CA THR A 130 -13.19 11.96 13.69
C THR A 130 -13.36 13.39 13.21
N PHE A 131 -14.54 13.67 12.65
CA PHE A 131 -14.96 15.01 12.27
C PHE A 131 -16.46 15.19 12.53
N THR A 132 -16.89 16.43 12.79
CA THR A 132 -18.28 16.74 13.11
C THR A 132 -18.98 17.35 11.89
N VAL A 133 -20.21 16.92 11.65
CA VAL A 133 -21.09 17.43 10.60
C VAL A 133 -22.34 18.02 11.26
N GLU A 134 -22.60 19.32 11.07
CA GLU A 134 -23.81 19.98 11.59
C GLU A 134 -25.05 19.61 10.78
N LYS A 135 -24.92 19.61 9.45
CA LYS A 135 -25.97 19.27 8.51
C LYS A 135 -25.43 18.40 7.38
N LYS A 136 -26.09 17.30 7.12
CA LYS A 136 -25.70 16.40 6.04
C LYS A 136 -25.86 17.04 4.67
N GLY A 137 -24.83 16.90 3.86
CA GLY A 137 -24.77 17.34 2.47
C GLY A 137 -23.72 16.56 1.71
N ASP A 138 -23.85 16.48 0.41
CA ASP A 138 -22.82 15.90 -0.45
C ASP A 138 -21.56 16.76 -0.37
N CYS A 139 -20.41 16.10 -0.22
CA CYS A 139 -19.14 16.79 -0.07
C CYS A 139 -17.99 15.95 -0.64
N PHE A 140 -16.78 16.46 -0.52
CA PHE A 140 -15.56 15.79 -0.94
C PHE A 140 -14.57 15.75 0.19
N VAL A 141 -13.86 14.62 0.31
CA VAL A 141 -12.69 14.51 1.19
C VAL A 141 -11.46 14.85 0.37
N ASP A 142 -10.76 15.90 0.74
CA ASP A 142 -9.52 16.32 0.09
C ASP A 142 -8.34 15.54 0.66
N MET A 143 -7.69 14.74 -0.19
CA MET A 143 -6.54 13.93 0.12
C MET A 143 -5.26 14.43 -0.57
N SER A 144 -5.28 15.64 -1.13
CA SER A 144 -4.15 16.20 -1.90
C SER A 144 -2.85 16.33 -1.11
N GLN A 145 -2.95 16.49 0.22
CA GLN A 145 -1.79 16.55 1.13
C GLN A 145 -1.29 15.17 1.60
N TRP A 146 -2.00 14.11 1.25
CA TRP A 146 -1.64 12.73 1.55
C TRP A 146 -0.96 12.09 0.33
N GLY A 147 -0.05 11.15 0.55
CA GLY A 147 0.69 10.53 -0.54
C GLY A 147 -0.20 9.63 -1.42
N LYS A 148 -0.49 8.45 -0.92
CA LYS A 148 -1.24 7.40 -1.64
C LYS A 148 -1.94 6.50 -0.62
N GLY A 149 -3.18 6.09 -0.94
CA GLY A 149 -3.92 5.22 -0.02
C GLY A 149 -5.37 4.99 -0.41
N ALA A 150 -6.17 4.65 0.59
CA ALA A 150 -7.60 4.47 0.51
C ALA A 150 -8.28 5.11 1.72
N VAL A 151 -9.54 5.49 1.58
CA VAL A 151 -10.30 6.20 2.62
C VAL A 151 -11.61 5.48 2.89
N TRP A 152 -11.96 5.41 4.16
CA TRP A 152 -13.28 4.96 4.64
C TRP A 152 -13.89 6.05 5.52
N VAL A 153 -15.18 6.28 5.34
CA VAL A 153 -15.99 7.14 6.23
C VAL A 153 -17.14 6.31 6.78
N ASN A 154 -17.26 6.26 8.10
CA ASN A 154 -18.27 5.44 8.80
C ASN A 154 -18.28 3.98 8.30
N GLY A 155 -17.08 3.41 8.04
CA GLY A 155 -16.89 2.07 7.53
C GLY A 155 -17.27 1.86 6.06
N LYS A 156 -17.55 2.92 5.31
CA LYS A 156 -17.85 2.86 3.87
C LYS A 156 -16.64 3.33 3.07
N SER A 157 -16.15 2.50 2.15
CA SER A 157 -15.00 2.83 1.32
C SER A 157 -15.35 3.91 0.30
N LEU A 158 -14.58 5.00 0.31
CA LEU A 158 -14.65 6.05 -0.73
C LEU A 158 -13.77 5.71 -1.92
N GLY A 159 -12.89 4.72 -1.78
CA GLY A 159 -11.93 4.33 -2.82
C GLY A 159 -10.51 4.75 -2.51
N ARG A 160 -9.69 4.76 -3.56
CA ARG A 160 -8.26 5.09 -3.50
C ARG A 160 -8.00 6.53 -3.91
N PHE A 161 -6.97 7.11 -3.34
CA PHE A 161 -6.43 8.40 -3.72
C PHE A 161 -4.94 8.31 -4.04
N TRP A 162 -4.46 9.29 -4.79
CA TRP A 162 -3.05 9.48 -5.07
C TRP A 162 -2.76 10.96 -5.30
N ASN A 163 -1.77 11.53 -4.63
CA ASN A 163 -1.43 12.95 -4.76
C ASN A 163 -1.00 13.37 -6.18
N ILE A 164 -0.57 12.42 -6.99
CA ILE A 164 -0.25 12.67 -8.42
C ILE A 164 -1.49 12.58 -9.33
N GLY A 165 -2.67 12.30 -8.77
CA GLY A 165 -3.90 12.12 -9.53
C GLY A 165 -4.09 10.71 -10.11
N PRO A 166 -5.21 10.48 -10.82
CA PRO A 166 -6.29 11.44 -11.09
C PRO A 166 -7.16 11.78 -9.88
N GLN A 167 -7.19 10.93 -8.83
CA GLN A 167 -8.07 11.10 -7.68
C GLN A 167 -7.30 11.65 -6.49
N GLN A 168 -7.40 12.95 -6.31
CA GLN A 168 -6.88 13.68 -5.15
C GLN A 168 -7.99 14.03 -4.16
N THR A 169 -9.25 14.06 -4.63
CA THR A 169 -10.45 14.23 -3.81
C THR A 169 -11.39 13.06 -4.01
N LEU A 170 -12.12 12.67 -2.97
CA LEU A 170 -13.05 11.55 -2.98
C LEU A 170 -14.45 12.04 -2.62
N TYR A 171 -15.43 11.72 -3.48
CA TYR A 171 -16.83 12.08 -3.23
C TYR A 171 -17.39 11.33 -2.01
N LEU A 172 -18.03 12.07 -1.12
CA LEU A 172 -18.67 11.56 0.08
C LEU A 172 -20.16 11.92 0.06
N PRO A 173 -21.04 10.96 -0.23
CA PRO A 173 -22.46 11.21 -0.33
C PRO A 173 -23.11 11.47 1.03
N ALA A 174 -24.05 12.42 1.08
CA ALA A 174 -24.79 12.79 2.27
C ALA A 174 -25.40 11.62 3.07
N PRO A 175 -25.95 10.55 2.43
CA PRO A 175 -26.49 9.40 3.16
C PRO A 175 -25.44 8.58 3.95
N TRP A 176 -24.15 8.79 3.69
CA TRP A 176 -23.06 8.11 4.41
C TRP A 176 -22.62 8.89 5.65
N LEU A 177 -23.04 10.14 5.77
CA LEU A 177 -22.78 11.02 6.91
C LEU A 177 -23.85 10.86 8.00
N LYS A 178 -23.45 11.14 9.23
CA LYS A 178 -24.31 11.37 10.39
C LYS A 178 -24.24 12.85 10.75
N GLU A 179 -25.32 13.43 11.28
CA GLU A 179 -25.22 14.67 12.04
C GLU A 179 -24.52 14.37 13.36
N GLY A 180 -23.58 15.23 13.76
CA GLY A 180 -22.66 14.95 14.84
C GLY A 180 -21.37 14.28 14.36
N GLU A 181 -20.80 13.41 15.17
CA GLU A 181 -19.50 12.80 14.93
C GLU A 181 -19.52 11.72 13.85
N ASN A 182 -18.55 11.79 12.95
CA ASN A 182 -18.25 10.83 11.88
C ASN A 182 -16.82 10.35 12.00
N GLU A 183 -16.60 9.09 11.68
CA GLU A 183 -15.29 8.44 11.70
C GLU A 183 -14.68 8.45 10.28
N ILE A 184 -13.37 8.67 10.19
CA ILE A 184 -12.56 8.52 8.97
C ILE A 184 -11.33 7.66 9.27
N VAL A 185 -11.05 6.73 8.35
CA VAL A 185 -9.85 5.88 8.37
C VAL A 185 -9.14 6.03 7.03
#